data_21cd36a4f35b1b2e5cad445f47fc3147
#
_entry.id   21cd36a4f35b1b2e5cad445f47fc3147
#
_cell.length_a   1.000
_cell.length_b   1.000
_cell.length_c   1.000
_cell.angle_alpha   90.00
_cell.angle_beta   90.00
_cell.angle_gamma   90.00
#
_symmetry.space_group_name_H-M   'P 1'
#
loop_
_entity.id
_entity.type
_entity.pdbx_description
1 polymer ?
#
loop_
_entity_poly.entity_id
_entity_poly.type
_entity_poly.pdbx_seq_one_letter_code
_entity_poly.pdbx_strand_id
1 'polypeptide(L)'
;HFGARLDTLVSGAIFDRLLSLPPSFTERAPVGVQISRIRDFESVREFFTGPMALVMMEMPFVPLFLIVMFYLGGWLALIPIALIGVFALIGLVVFPVVARRVSELGRHGANRQEFLVETVGKMSALKYTASEKRWLERFREISADTAYAGYRVAMVNNVINTSAQVLMITSGALVLAFGAQRVMDAQMSVGALVASMMLAWRVLGPINQPFLG
;
A
#
# COMPACT_ATOMS: atom_id res chain seq x y z
N HIS A 1 15.02 -14.04 -4.59
CA HIS A 1 15.06 -15.39 -5.21
C HIS A 1 13.90 -16.29 -4.81
N PHE A 2 13.40 -16.25 -3.56
CA PHE A 2 12.31 -17.10 -3.08
C PHE A 2 10.96 -16.67 -3.70
N GLY A 3 10.68 -15.37 -3.74
CA GLY A 3 9.45 -14.82 -4.35
C GLY A 3 9.31 -15.14 -5.83
N ALA A 4 10.41 -15.03 -6.60
CA ALA A 4 10.41 -15.36 -8.03
C ALA A 4 10.15 -16.86 -8.31
N ARG A 5 10.64 -17.74 -7.44
CA ARG A 5 10.37 -19.18 -7.53
C ARG A 5 8.92 -19.53 -7.18
N LEU A 6 8.40 -18.93 -6.12
CA LEU A 6 6.98 -19.06 -5.77
C LEU A 6 6.08 -18.56 -6.90
N ASP A 7 6.43 -17.44 -7.50
CA ASP A 7 5.70 -16.85 -8.61
C ASP A 7 5.60 -17.80 -9.81
N THR A 8 6.72 -18.36 -10.23
CA THR A 8 6.77 -19.29 -11.37
C THR A 8 6.00 -20.58 -11.10
N LEU A 9 6.12 -21.15 -9.88
CA LEU A 9 5.43 -22.38 -9.51
C LEU A 9 3.92 -22.19 -9.37
N VAL A 10 3.50 -21.11 -8.76
CA VAL A 10 2.07 -20.83 -8.51
C VAL A 10 1.38 -20.43 -9.81
N SER A 11 1.98 -19.55 -10.61
CA SER A 11 1.44 -19.18 -11.93
C SER A 11 1.33 -20.38 -12.86
N GLY A 12 2.36 -21.24 -12.88
CA GLY A 12 2.35 -22.49 -13.67
C GLY A 12 1.27 -23.47 -13.23
N ALA A 13 1.12 -23.69 -11.92
CA ALA A 13 0.12 -24.60 -11.38
C ALA A 13 -1.34 -24.12 -11.63
N ILE A 14 -1.56 -22.81 -11.61
CA ILE A 14 -2.87 -22.22 -11.90
C ILE A 14 -3.20 -22.31 -13.38
N PHE A 15 -2.23 -22.04 -14.24
CA PHE A 15 -2.42 -22.14 -15.68
C PHE A 15 -2.71 -23.58 -16.08
N ASP A 16 -2.00 -24.53 -15.50
CA ASP A 16 -2.23 -25.97 -15.69
C ASP A 16 -3.64 -26.38 -15.20
N ARG A 17 -4.05 -25.86 -14.04
CA ARG A 17 -5.40 -26.08 -13.50
C ARG A 17 -6.50 -25.48 -14.37
N LEU A 18 -6.27 -24.28 -14.94
CA LEU A 18 -7.19 -23.63 -15.87
C LEU A 18 -7.35 -24.43 -17.16
N LEU A 19 -6.25 -24.96 -17.70
CA LEU A 19 -6.28 -25.81 -18.89
C LEU A 19 -6.92 -27.18 -18.64
N SER A 20 -6.87 -27.67 -17.41
CA SER A 20 -7.51 -28.94 -17.01
C SER A 20 -9.01 -28.83 -16.75
N LEU A 21 -9.61 -27.62 -16.79
CA LEU A 21 -11.05 -27.44 -16.61
C LEU A 21 -11.82 -27.96 -17.83
N PRO A 22 -12.90 -28.73 -17.61
CA PRO A 22 -13.72 -29.24 -18.71
C PRO A 22 -14.38 -28.12 -19.52
N PRO A 23 -14.56 -28.26 -20.85
CA PRO A 23 -15.13 -27.24 -21.74
C PRO A 23 -16.48 -26.68 -21.28
N SER A 24 -17.29 -27.53 -20.60
CA SER A 24 -18.59 -27.12 -20.03
C SER A 24 -18.49 -26.01 -18.97
N PHE A 25 -17.31 -25.79 -18.38
CA PHE A 25 -17.07 -24.72 -17.38
C PHE A 25 -16.63 -23.42 -18.05
N THR A 26 -15.94 -23.53 -19.20
CA THR A 26 -15.45 -22.37 -19.97
C THR A 26 -16.52 -21.76 -20.86
N GLU A 27 -17.47 -22.55 -21.36
CA GLU A 27 -18.55 -22.09 -22.24
C GLU A 27 -19.67 -21.33 -21.49
N ARG A 28 -19.85 -21.56 -20.19
CA ARG A 28 -20.93 -20.94 -19.40
C ARG A 28 -20.60 -19.58 -18.80
N ALA A 29 -19.35 -19.20 -18.73
CA ALA A 29 -18.94 -17.91 -18.16
C ALA A 29 -18.44 -16.98 -19.27
N PRO A 30 -18.98 -15.74 -19.37
CA PRO A 30 -18.42 -14.72 -20.27
C PRO A 30 -16.93 -14.58 -20.05
N VAL A 31 -16.14 -14.40 -21.11
CA VAL A 31 -14.69 -14.26 -21.08
C VAL A 31 -14.25 -13.18 -20.05
N GLY A 32 -15.06 -12.14 -19.86
CA GLY A 32 -14.83 -11.10 -18.86
C GLY A 32 -14.82 -11.61 -17.41
N VAL A 33 -15.62 -12.62 -17.07
CA VAL A 33 -15.64 -13.21 -15.71
C VAL A 33 -14.38 -14.06 -15.47
N GLN A 34 -13.87 -14.71 -16.49
CA GLN A 34 -12.64 -15.50 -16.40
C GLN A 34 -11.42 -14.58 -16.22
N ILE A 35 -11.38 -13.46 -16.96
CA ILE A 35 -10.34 -12.43 -16.80
C ILE A 35 -10.40 -11.79 -15.41
N SER A 36 -11.60 -11.53 -14.88
CA SER A 36 -11.78 -11.03 -13.51
C SER A 36 -11.19 -11.96 -12.46
N ARG A 37 -11.42 -13.28 -12.57
CA ARG A 37 -10.87 -14.28 -11.65
C ARG A 37 -9.34 -14.36 -11.70
N ILE A 38 -8.73 -14.20 -12.88
CA ILE A 38 -7.28 -14.14 -13.03
C ILE A 38 -6.74 -12.87 -12.34
N ARG A 39 -7.42 -11.75 -12.48
CA ARG A 39 -7.05 -10.48 -11.83
C ARG A 39 -7.20 -10.53 -10.30
N ASP A 40 -8.25 -11.18 -9.80
CA ASP A 40 -8.44 -11.39 -8.36
C ASP A 40 -7.28 -12.20 -7.77
N PHE A 41 -6.76 -13.15 -8.54
CA PHE A 41 -5.62 -13.95 -8.15
C PHE A 41 -4.29 -13.14 -8.18
N GLU A 42 -4.10 -12.27 -9.16
CA GLU A 42 -2.96 -11.33 -9.20
C GLU A 42 -2.96 -10.44 -7.95
N SER A 43 -4.14 -10.00 -7.51
CA SER A 43 -4.27 -9.20 -6.27
C SER A 43 -3.86 -9.99 -5.02
N VAL A 44 -4.22 -11.27 -4.93
CA VAL A 44 -3.78 -12.15 -3.83
C VAL A 44 -2.27 -12.37 -3.87
N ARG A 45 -1.70 -12.58 -5.06
CA ARG A 45 -0.25 -12.70 -5.25
C ARG A 45 0.48 -11.43 -4.82
N GLU A 46 -0.01 -10.27 -5.23
CA GLU A 46 0.56 -8.96 -4.88
C GLU A 46 0.52 -8.71 -3.37
N PHE A 47 -0.50 -9.21 -2.68
CA PHE A 47 -0.55 -9.19 -1.21
C PHE A 47 0.62 -9.95 -0.58
N PHE A 48 1.00 -11.12 -1.11
CA PHE A 48 2.10 -11.94 -0.57
C PHE A 48 3.50 -11.53 -1.05
N THR A 49 3.62 -10.83 -2.17
CA THR A 49 4.90 -10.42 -2.74
C THR A 49 5.15 -8.91 -2.65
N GLY A 50 4.12 -8.14 -2.33
CA GLY A 50 4.14 -6.69 -2.26
C GLY A 50 4.63 -6.12 -0.91
N PRO A 51 4.57 -4.80 -0.76
CA PRO A 51 4.99 -4.09 0.45
C PRO A 51 4.31 -4.59 1.72
N MET A 52 3.07 -5.09 1.61
CA MET A 52 2.29 -5.62 2.73
C MET A 52 2.93 -6.87 3.35
N ALA A 53 3.53 -7.73 2.54
CA ALA A 53 4.26 -8.90 3.02
C ALA A 53 5.49 -8.50 3.86
N LEU A 54 6.21 -7.45 3.45
CA LEU A 54 7.34 -6.92 4.20
C LEU A 54 6.91 -6.39 5.57
N VAL A 55 5.81 -5.62 5.61
CA VAL A 55 5.24 -5.12 6.87
C VAL A 55 4.85 -6.27 7.79
N MET A 56 4.21 -7.32 7.28
CA MET A 56 3.85 -8.50 8.08
C MET A 56 5.09 -9.23 8.63
N MET A 57 6.18 -9.29 7.86
CA MET A 57 7.43 -9.89 8.34
C MET A 57 8.16 -9.00 9.37
N GLU A 58 8.06 -7.68 9.27
CA GLU A 58 8.70 -6.75 10.21
C GLU A 58 7.92 -6.57 11.51
N MET A 59 6.59 -6.69 11.49
CA MET A 59 5.73 -6.53 12.69
C MET A 59 6.13 -7.36 13.90
N PRO A 60 6.47 -8.67 13.80
CA PRO A 60 6.88 -9.46 14.95
C PRO A 60 8.17 -8.97 15.62
N PHE A 61 9.03 -8.25 14.90
CA PHE A 61 10.29 -7.72 15.42
C PHE A 61 10.12 -6.39 16.17
N VAL A 62 9.03 -5.66 15.95
CA VAL A 62 8.77 -4.39 16.64
C VAL A 62 8.79 -4.54 18.16
N PRO A 63 8.05 -5.48 18.78
CA PRO A 63 8.13 -5.67 20.23
C PRO A 63 9.52 -6.08 20.71
N LEU A 64 10.26 -6.88 19.93
CA LEU A 64 11.63 -7.25 20.26
C LEU A 64 12.53 -6.00 20.31
N PHE A 65 12.45 -5.12 19.31
CA PHE A 65 13.22 -3.88 19.28
C PHE A 65 12.86 -2.95 20.43
N LEU A 66 11.59 -2.87 20.82
CA LEU A 66 11.13 -2.09 21.96
C LEU A 66 11.67 -2.65 23.28
N ILE A 67 11.71 -3.97 23.46
CA ILE A 67 12.29 -4.63 24.64
C ILE A 67 13.78 -4.32 24.74
N VAL A 68 14.53 -4.46 23.65
CA VAL A 68 15.96 -4.15 23.61
C VAL A 68 16.20 -2.66 23.91
N MET A 69 15.39 -1.78 23.32
CA MET A 69 15.47 -0.34 23.56
C MET A 69 15.16 0.00 25.03
N PHE A 70 14.19 -0.67 25.63
CA PHE A 70 13.87 -0.49 27.05
C PHE A 70 15.04 -0.95 27.96
N TYR A 71 15.71 -2.04 27.60
CA TYR A 71 16.87 -2.53 28.35
C TYR A 71 18.09 -1.57 28.25
N LEU A 72 18.34 -1.00 27.09
CA LEU A 72 19.47 -0.08 26.85
C LEU A 72 19.21 1.34 27.33
N GLY A 73 18.02 1.87 27.02
CA GLY A 73 17.65 3.28 27.18
C GLY A 73 16.60 3.53 28.28
N GLY A 74 16.07 2.46 28.91
CA GLY A 74 15.02 2.58 29.91
C GLY A 74 13.77 3.25 29.36
N TRP A 75 13.29 4.30 30.04
CA TRP A 75 12.06 5.00 29.67
C TRP A 75 12.08 5.68 28.28
N LEU A 76 13.24 5.83 27.62
CA LEU A 76 13.35 6.32 26.24
C LEU A 76 12.56 5.48 25.24
N ALA A 77 12.32 4.19 25.55
CA ALA A 77 11.47 3.33 24.74
C ALA A 77 10.00 3.78 24.70
N LEU A 78 9.54 4.58 25.66
CA LEU A 78 8.18 5.13 25.66
C LEU A 78 7.96 6.16 24.55
N ILE A 79 9.02 6.79 24.05
CA ILE A 79 8.95 7.79 22.98
C ILE A 79 8.39 7.18 21.70
N PRO A 80 8.99 6.15 21.09
CA PRO A 80 8.44 5.52 19.90
C PRO A 80 7.08 4.86 20.15
N ILE A 81 6.83 4.30 21.35
CA ILE A 81 5.52 3.72 21.69
C ILE A 81 4.42 4.80 21.65
N ALA A 82 4.66 5.95 22.28
CA ALA A 82 3.71 7.05 22.28
C ALA A 82 3.44 7.56 20.84
N LEU A 83 4.48 7.68 20.01
CA LEU A 83 4.37 8.12 18.63
C LEU A 83 3.65 7.09 17.74
N ILE A 84 3.85 5.81 17.96
CA ILE A 84 3.05 4.74 17.32
C ILE A 84 1.57 4.89 17.70
N GLY A 85 1.28 5.14 18.98
CA GLY A 85 -0.08 5.40 19.45
C GLY A 85 -0.72 6.61 18.77
N VAL A 86 0.01 7.71 18.63
CA VAL A 86 -0.44 8.91 17.91
C VAL A 86 -0.70 8.57 16.43
N PHE A 87 0.20 7.84 15.77
CA PHE A 87 0.02 7.44 14.38
C PHE A 87 -1.19 6.50 14.20
N ALA A 88 -1.40 5.57 15.13
CA ALA A 88 -2.56 4.69 15.10
C ALA A 88 -3.88 5.48 15.24
N LEU A 89 -3.92 6.50 16.09
CA LEU A 89 -5.07 7.38 16.21
C LEU A 89 -5.33 8.17 14.92
N ILE A 90 -4.28 8.73 14.30
CA ILE A 90 -4.39 9.38 12.99
C ILE A 90 -4.92 8.38 11.96
N GLY A 91 -4.39 7.17 11.94
CA GLY A 91 -4.82 6.10 11.03
C GLY A 91 -6.30 5.77 11.19
N LEU A 92 -6.79 5.62 12.41
CA LEU A 92 -8.21 5.35 12.69
C LEU A 92 -9.14 6.45 12.15
N VAL A 93 -8.73 7.72 12.26
CA VAL A 93 -9.52 8.86 11.75
C VAL A 93 -9.45 8.95 10.22
N VAL A 94 -8.30 8.70 9.63
CA VAL A 94 -8.06 8.87 8.19
C VAL A 94 -8.52 7.65 7.38
N PHE A 95 -8.49 6.45 7.96
CA PHE A 95 -8.85 5.20 7.29
C PHE A 95 -10.20 5.25 6.54
N PRO A 96 -11.32 5.70 7.14
CA PRO A 96 -12.60 5.76 6.42
C PRO A 96 -12.57 6.73 5.23
N VAL A 97 -11.77 7.79 5.31
CA VAL A 97 -11.60 8.74 4.21
C VAL A 97 -10.83 8.09 3.06
N VAL A 98 -9.72 7.41 3.37
CA VAL A 98 -8.92 6.65 2.39
C VAL A 98 -9.78 5.61 1.69
N ALA A 99 -10.49 4.77 2.45
CA ALA A 99 -11.32 3.71 1.91
C ALA A 99 -12.37 4.24 0.93
N ARG A 100 -13.02 5.36 1.25
CA ARG A 100 -13.97 6.02 0.34
C ARG A 100 -13.30 6.52 -0.93
N ARG A 101 -12.14 7.17 -0.83
CA ARG A 101 -11.42 7.74 -1.99
C ARG A 101 -10.89 6.64 -2.93
N VAL A 102 -10.37 5.55 -2.37
CA VAL A 102 -9.93 4.39 -3.15
C VAL A 102 -11.11 3.73 -3.86
N SER A 103 -12.25 3.58 -3.19
CA SER A 103 -13.47 3.07 -3.80
C SER A 103 -14.00 3.97 -4.93
N GLU A 104 -13.97 5.31 -4.75
CA GLU A 104 -14.31 6.28 -5.79
C GLU A 104 -13.38 6.12 -7.02
N LEU A 105 -12.06 6.04 -6.80
CA LEU A 105 -11.08 5.82 -7.85
C LEU A 105 -11.34 4.51 -8.60
N GLY A 106 -11.59 3.42 -7.88
CA GLY A 106 -11.92 2.12 -8.47
C GLY A 106 -13.15 2.18 -9.37
N ARG A 107 -14.22 2.88 -8.93
CA ARG A 107 -15.44 3.05 -9.71
C ARG A 107 -15.19 3.86 -11.00
N HIS A 108 -14.49 5.00 -10.91
CA HIS A 108 -14.15 5.80 -12.08
C HIS A 108 -13.21 5.05 -13.04
N GLY A 109 -12.27 4.27 -12.50
CA GLY A 109 -11.38 3.40 -13.28
C GLY A 109 -12.16 2.32 -14.04
N ALA A 110 -13.13 1.67 -13.39
CA ALA A 110 -13.98 0.67 -14.01
C ALA A 110 -14.83 1.26 -15.14
N ASN A 111 -15.45 2.44 -14.92
CA ASN A 111 -16.23 3.14 -15.94
C ASN A 111 -15.36 3.51 -17.17
N ARG A 112 -14.12 3.95 -16.94
CA ARG A 112 -13.18 4.24 -18.02
C ARG A 112 -12.84 2.98 -18.81
N GLN A 113 -12.61 1.88 -18.14
CA GLN A 113 -12.29 0.60 -18.77
C GLN A 113 -13.47 0.07 -19.58
N GLU A 114 -14.69 0.14 -19.04
CA GLU A 114 -15.92 -0.23 -19.73
C GLU A 114 -16.10 0.58 -21.00
N PHE A 115 -15.91 1.91 -20.93
CA PHE A 115 -16.00 2.78 -22.09
C PHE A 115 -14.96 2.44 -23.16
N LEU A 116 -13.74 2.08 -22.80
CA LEU A 116 -12.71 1.63 -23.74
C LEU A 116 -13.12 0.33 -24.45
N VAL A 117 -13.63 -0.65 -23.71
CA VAL A 117 -14.10 -1.92 -24.27
C VAL A 117 -15.28 -1.68 -25.22
N GLU A 118 -16.23 -0.84 -24.82
CA GLU A 118 -17.37 -0.44 -25.67
C GLU A 118 -16.90 0.27 -26.96
N THR A 119 -15.93 1.17 -26.85
CA THR A 119 -15.35 1.89 -27.98
C THR A 119 -14.75 0.93 -29.00
N VAL A 120 -13.97 -0.04 -28.55
CA VAL A 120 -13.36 -1.05 -29.42
C VAL A 120 -14.44 -1.91 -30.07
N GLY A 121 -15.44 -2.35 -29.31
CA GLY A 121 -16.54 -3.17 -29.83
C GLY A 121 -17.41 -2.43 -30.86
N LYS A 122 -17.54 -1.10 -30.77
CA LYS A 122 -18.36 -0.27 -31.65
C LYS A 122 -17.55 0.54 -32.66
N MET A 123 -16.26 0.24 -32.85
CA MET A 123 -15.35 1.02 -33.69
C MET A 123 -15.85 1.21 -35.13
N SER A 124 -16.42 0.16 -35.76
CA SER A 124 -16.96 0.22 -37.09
C SER A 124 -18.17 1.19 -37.18
N ALA A 125 -19.10 1.09 -36.22
CA ALA A 125 -20.27 1.94 -36.16
C ALA A 125 -19.91 3.43 -35.96
N LEU A 126 -18.90 3.70 -35.10
CA LEU A 126 -18.38 5.04 -34.86
C LEU A 126 -17.81 5.67 -36.13
N LYS A 127 -17.11 4.88 -36.94
CA LYS A 127 -16.57 5.33 -38.24
C LYS A 127 -17.66 5.61 -39.28
N TYR A 128 -18.68 4.76 -39.34
CA TYR A 128 -19.80 4.96 -40.24
C TYR A 128 -20.66 6.19 -39.92
N THR A 129 -20.76 6.52 -38.61
CA THR A 129 -21.59 7.66 -38.16
C THR A 129 -20.82 8.97 -38.01
N ALA A 130 -19.51 8.98 -38.31
CA ALA A 130 -18.61 10.13 -38.14
C ALA A 130 -18.70 10.76 -36.72
N SER A 131 -18.90 9.93 -35.68
CA SER A 131 -19.15 10.35 -34.31
C SER A 131 -17.89 10.42 -33.44
N GLU A 132 -16.68 10.31 -34.02
CA GLU A 132 -15.41 10.21 -33.34
C GLU A 132 -15.16 11.41 -32.41
N LYS A 133 -15.51 12.63 -32.80
CA LYS A 133 -15.31 13.83 -31.99
C LYS A 133 -16.12 13.76 -30.69
N ARG A 134 -17.39 13.39 -30.76
CA ARG A 134 -18.28 13.28 -29.59
C ARG A 134 -17.82 12.18 -28.65
N TRP A 135 -17.33 11.07 -29.20
CA TRP A 135 -16.81 9.94 -28.44
C TRP A 135 -15.50 10.30 -27.72
N LEU A 136 -14.62 11.06 -28.39
CA LEU A 136 -13.39 11.59 -27.82
C LEU A 136 -13.66 12.58 -26.68
N GLU A 137 -14.64 13.46 -26.83
CA GLU A 137 -15.04 14.39 -25.76
C GLU A 137 -15.53 13.61 -24.53
N ARG A 138 -16.36 12.60 -24.74
CA ARG A 138 -16.83 11.74 -23.66
C ARG A 138 -15.71 10.97 -22.97
N PHE A 139 -14.74 10.47 -23.72
CA PHE A 139 -13.55 9.81 -23.17
C PHE A 139 -12.71 10.79 -22.34
N ARG A 140 -12.58 12.03 -22.77
CA ARG A 140 -11.85 13.07 -22.02
C ARG A 140 -12.53 13.37 -20.69
N GLU A 141 -13.84 13.48 -20.64
CA GLU A 141 -14.59 13.67 -19.40
C GLU A 141 -14.35 12.52 -18.41
N ILE A 142 -14.58 11.29 -18.85
CA ILE A 142 -14.38 10.09 -18.03
C ILE A 142 -12.93 9.96 -17.54
N SER A 143 -11.96 10.30 -18.40
CA SER A 143 -10.54 10.29 -18.05
C SER A 143 -10.19 11.40 -17.06
N ALA A 144 -10.78 12.58 -17.18
CA ALA A 144 -10.61 13.68 -16.24
C ALA A 144 -11.14 13.32 -14.85
N ASP A 145 -12.33 12.71 -14.77
CA ASP A 145 -12.91 12.24 -13.51
C ASP A 145 -12.01 11.18 -12.83
N THR A 146 -11.50 10.24 -13.63
CA THR A 146 -10.57 9.21 -13.12
C THR A 146 -9.26 9.85 -12.63
N ALA A 147 -8.70 10.79 -13.36
CA ALA A 147 -7.48 11.50 -12.99
C ALA A 147 -7.67 12.33 -11.70
N TYR A 148 -8.82 13.00 -11.58
CA TYR A 148 -9.16 13.77 -10.39
C TYR A 148 -9.36 12.87 -9.15
N ALA A 149 -10.02 11.73 -9.31
CA ALA A 149 -10.14 10.74 -8.24
C ALA A 149 -8.76 10.20 -7.82
N GLY A 150 -7.88 9.90 -8.79
CA GLY A 150 -6.49 9.50 -8.55
C GLY A 150 -5.69 10.57 -7.80
N TYR A 151 -5.80 11.83 -8.18
CA TYR A 151 -5.18 12.94 -7.49
C TYR A 151 -5.62 13.03 -6.02
N ARG A 152 -6.92 12.85 -5.73
CA ARG A 152 -7.44 12.85 -4.36
C ARG A 152 -6.87 11.72 -3.52
N VAL A 153 -6.73 10.53 -4.07
CA VAL A 153 -6.10 9.38 -3.38
C VAL A 153 -4.62 9.69 -3.12
N ALA A 154 -3.89 10.17 -4.13
CA ALA A 154 -2.49 10.52 -4.00
C ALA A 154 -2.26 11.62 -2.94
N MET A 155 -3.14 12.63 -2.88
CA MET A 155 -3.05 13.69 -1.88
C MET A 155 -3.21 13.15 -0.45
N VAL A 156 -4.19 12.28 -0.20
CA VAL A 156 -4.39 11.67 1.12
C VAL A 156 -3.21 10.77 1.48
N ASN A 157 -2.71 9.99 0.52
CA ASN A 157 -1.54 9.14 0.72
C ASN A 157 -0.28 9.95 1.06
N ASN A 158 -0.06 11.09 0.37
CA ASN A 158 1.03 12.00 0.68
C ASN A 158 0.92 12.58 2.10
N VAL A 159 -0.28 12.94 2.56
CA VAL A 159 -0.48 13.42 3.93
C VAL A 159 -0.12 12.35 4.95
N ILE A 160 -0.53 11.10 4.73
CA ILE A 160 -0.20 9.97 5.61
C ILE A 160 1.31 9.75 5.64
N ASN A 161 1.96 9.66 4.48
CA ASN A 161 3.40 9.43 4.37
C ASN A 161 4.21 10.57 5.01
N THR A 162 3.80 11.83 4.78
CA THR A 162 4.44 12.99 5.40
C THR A 162 4.27 12.96 6.92
N SER A 163 3.09 12.60 7.42
CA SER A 163 2.84 12.45 8.87
C SER A 163 3.72 11.36 9.47
N ALA A 164 3.85 10.21 8.83
CA ALA A 164 4.73 9.13 9.26
C ALA A 164 6.21 9.58 9.30
N GLN A 165 6.65 10.30 8.28
CA GLN A 165 8.02 10.81 8.20
C GLN A 165 8.31 11.87 9.28
N VAL A 166 7.37 12.78 9.53
CA VAL A 166 7.49 13.77 10.62
C VAL A 166 7.59 13.08 11.97
N LEU A 167 6.76 12.07 12.25
CA LEU A 167 6.81 11.30 13.49
C LEU A 167 8.15 10.56 13.64
N MET A 168 8.67 9.98 12.56
CA MET A 168 9.96 9.31 12.56
C MET A 168 11.12 10.26 12.90
N ILE A 169 11.16 11.44 12.29
CA ILE A 169 12.17 12.48 12.55
C ILE A 169 12.02 12.97 13.99
N THR A 170 10.80 13.24 14.44
CA THR A 170 10.50 13.69 15.80
C THR A 170 10.93 12.65 16.83
N SER A 171 10.70 11.36 16.57
CA SER A 171 11.16 10.27 17.44
C SER A 171 12.68 10.31 17.61
N GLY A 172 13.42 10.38 16.49
CA GLY A 172 14.88 10.46 16.54
C GLY A 172 15.38 11.69 17.31
N ALA A 173 14.78 12.86 17.08
CA ALA A 173 15.13 14.09 17.77
C ALA A 173 14.85 14.03 19.28
N LEU A 174 13.70 13.47 19.69
CA LEU A 174 13.36 13.31 21.10
C LEU A 174 14.27 12.30 21.79
N VAL A 175 14.53 11.14 21.15
CA VAL A 175 15.47 10.14 21.70
C VAL A 175 16.87 10.74 21.85
N LEU A 176 17.32 11.53 20.87
CA LEU A 176 18.62 12.22 20.95
C LEU A 176 18.64 13.26 22.08
N ALA A 177 17.62 14.11 22.17
CA ALA A 177 17.57 15.18 23.18
C ALA A 177 17.54 14.61 24.62
N PHE A 178 16.61 13.71 24.90
CA PHE A 178 16.50 13.11 26.24
C PHE A 178 17.62 12.11 26.53
N GLY A 179 18.08 11.39 25.51
CA GLY A 179 19.20 10.47 25.67
C GLY A 179 20.52 11.16 25.89
N ALA A 180 20.81 12.32 25.22
CA ALA A 180 21.99 13.13 25.46
C ALA A 180 22.03 13.65 26.91
N GLN A 181 20.89 14.08 27.44
CA GLN A 181 20.80 14.49 28.83
C GLN A 181 21.16 13.35 29.80
N ARG A 182 20.69 12.13 29.54
CA ARG A 182 21.02 10.95 30.35
C ARG A 182 22.49 10.54 30.23
N VAL A 183 23.11 10.77 29.07
CA VAL A 183 24.56 10.54 28.91
C VAL A 183 25.35 11.56 29.72
N MET A 184 24.96 12.83 29.74
CA MET A 184 25.60 13.86 30.60
C MET A 184 25.43 13.56 32.08
N ASP A 185 24.31 12.99 32.49
CA ASP A 185 24.04 12.54 33.87
C ASP A 185 24.73 11.20 34.22
N ALA A 186 25.58 10.66 33.32
CA ALA A 186 26.27 9.36 33.46
C ALA A 186 25.33 8.15 33.69
N GLN A 187 24.05 8.29 33.33
CA GLN A 187 23.04 7.21 33.45
C GLN A 187 22.98 6.30 32.23
N MET A 188 23.65 6.67 31.14
CA MET A 188 23.62 5.97 29.87
C MET A 188 24.95 6.17 29.13
N SER A 189 25.42 5.11 28.44
CA SER A 189 26.58 5.24 27.57
C SER A 189 26.22 5.88 26.23
N VAL A 190 27.19 6.54 25.58
CA VAL A 190 27.02 7.08 24.21
C VAL A 190 26.63 5.97 23.22
N GLY A 191 27.21 4.77 23.37
CA GLY A 191 26.85 3.63 22.54
C GLY A 191 25.39 3.19 22.70
N ALA A 192 24.87 3.21 23.93
CA ALA A 192 23.46 2.91 24.18
C ALA A 192 22.53 3.99 23.60
N LEU A 193 22.94 5.26 23.59
CA LEU A 193 22.20 6.33 22.94
C LEU A 193 22.09 6.10 21.43
N VAL A 194 23.22 5.84 20.75
CA VAL A 194 23.23 5.56 19.31
C VAL A 194 22.40 4.33 18.97
N ALA A 195 22.55 3.26 19.75
CA ALA A 195 21.74 2.06 19.57
C ALA A 195 20.24 2.34 19.73
N SER A 196 19.85 3.11 20.77
CA SER A 196 18.45 3.51 20.98
C SER A 196 17.89 4.34 19.84
N MET A 197 18.68 5.24 19.26
CA MET A 197 18.29 6.04 18.10
C MET A 197 18.06 5.16 16.85
N MET A 198 18.97 4.22 16.59
CA MET A 198 18.83 3.26 15.48
C MET A 198 17.60 2.36 15.65
N LEU A 199 17.35 1.89 16.86
CA LEU A 199 16.21 1.06 17.20
C LEU A 199 14.89 1.85 17.07
N ALA A 200 14.84 3.11 17.48
CA ALA A 200 13.68 3.96 17.33
C ALA A 200 13.28 4.11 15.85
N TRP A 201 14.24 4.31 14.97
CA TRP A 201 13.97 4.35 13.52
C TRP A 201 13.53 3.00 12.97
N ARG A 202 14.10 1.90 13.46
CA ARG A 202 13.74 0.55 13.04
C ARG A 202 12.32 0.18 13.46
N VAL A 203 11.90 0.60 14.65
CA VAL A 203 10.54 0.39 15.19
C VAL A 203 9.49 1.13 14.37
N LEU A 204 9.82 2.34 13.89
CA LEU A 204 8.92 3.17 13.08
C LEU A 204 9.02 2.87 11.57
N GLY A 205 9.97 2.02 11.14
CA GLY A 205 10.19 1.64 9.75
C GLY A 205 8.93 1.13 9.03
N PRO A 206 8.20 0.15 9.59
CA PRO A 206 6.99 -0.40 8.99
C PRO A 206 5.89 0.63 8.72
N ILE A 207 5.86 1.71 9.51
CA ILE A 207 4.87 2.79 9.39
C ILE A 207 5.13 3.66 8.15
N ASN A 208 6.38 3.74 7.71
CA ASN A 208 6.80 4.60 6.59
C ASN A 208 6.72 3.89 5.23
N GLN A 209 6.21 2.66 5.19
CA GLN A 209 6.02 1.95 3.93
C GLN A 209 4.70 2.40 3.27
N PRO A 210 4.68 2.66 1.95
CA PRO A 210 3.45 3.07 1.26
C PRO A 210 2.40 1.97 1.36
N PHE A 211 1.28 2.29 1.98
CA PHE A 211 0.13 1.37 2.15
C PHE A 211 -0.64 1.13 0.84
N LEU A 212 -0.36 1.89 -0.20
CA LEU A 212 -1.01 1.84 -1.51
C LEU A 212 0.08 1.86 -2.58
N GLY A 213 0.58 0.68 -2.92
CA GLY A 213 1.39 0.45 -4.09
C GLY A 213 0.53 0.06 -5.28
#